data_94bd431d33a34a7e715b2d86882386b4
#
_entry.id   94bd431d33a34a7e715b2d86882386b4
#
_cell.length_a   1.000
_cell.length_b   1.000
_cell.length_c   1.000
_cell.angle_alpha   90.00
_cell.angle_beta   90.00
_cell.angle_gamma   90.00
#
_symmetry.space_group_name_H-M   'P 1'
#
loop_
_entity.id
_entity.type
_entity.pdbx_description
1 polymer ?
#
loop_
_entity_poly.entity_id
_entity_poly.type
_entity_poly.pdbx_seq_one_letter_code
_entity_poly.pdbx_strand_id
1 'polypeptide(L)'
;MPYKNFGSSVALNLSIPIYDGHQRKLQYERLNILEQTRIYQRDFYTAQYHQQTAQLAQQLQTINQIINETNEQLKYVHTLMAANQKLLATGDVHIADYIIAINNYLNAQNTITQNIIKQFQIIAQINYWNKR
;
A
#
# COMPACT_ATOMS: atom_id res chain seq x y z
N MET A 1 63.90 -31.47 46.24
CA MET A 1 63.34 -30.20 45.83
C MET A 1 63.04 -30.32 44.35
N PRO A 2 61.76 -30.30 43.90
CA PRO A 2 61.43 -30.39 42.46
C PRO A 2 61.51 -28.99 41.86
N TYR A 3 62.35 -28.82 40.83
CA TYR A 3 62.39 -27.62 40.00
C TYR A 3 61.10 -27.56 39.12
N LYS A 4 60.26 -26.57 39.36
CA LYS A 4 59.21 -26.23 38.47
C LYS A 4 59.75 -25.37 37.34
N ASN A 5 60.01 -25.97 36.17
CA ASN A 5 60.36 -25.23 34.99
C ASN A 5 59.07 -24.65 34.43
N PHE A 6 58.81 -23.36 34.61
CA PHE A 6 57.80 -22.59 33.88
C PHE A 6 58.41 -22.20 32.53
N GLY A 7 58.13 -23.00 31.49
CA GLY A 7 58.47 -22.63 30.12
C GLY A 7 57.26 -21.92 29.47
N SER A 8 57.38 -20.62 29.24
CA SER A 8 56.44 -19.90 28.38
C SER A 8 57.05 -19.80 26.98
N SER A 9 56.35 -20.34 25.97
CA SER A 9 56.69 -20.18 24.56
C SER A 9 55.71 -19.28 23.87
N VAL A 10 56.19 -18.26 23.17
CA VAL A 10 55.39 -17.39 22.27
C VAL A 10 55.80 -17.75 20.85
N ALA A 11 54.83 -18.24 20.05
CA ALA A 11 55.04 -18.54 18.63
C ALA A 11 54.31 -17.49 17.77
N LEU A 12 55.05 -16.82 16.90
CA LEU A 12 54.52 -15.95 15.87
C LEU A 12 54.53 -16.69 14.53
N ASN A 13 53.34 -17.01 14.02
CA ASN A 13 53.18 -17.61 12.69
C ASN A 13 52.82 -16.54 11.66
N LEU A 14 53.70 -16.25 10.70
CA LEU A 14 53.47 -15.39 9.57
C LEU A 14 53.27 -16.27 8.33
N SER A 15 52.04 -16.35 7.80
CA SER A 15 51.73 -17.06 6.55
C SER A 15 51.50 -16.04 5.44
N ILE A 16 52.37 -15.97 4.47
CA ILE A 16 52.27 -15.10 3.31
C ILE A 16 51.91 -15.99 2.10
N PRO A 17 50.70 -15.93 1.57
CA PRO A 17 50.36 -16.67 0.34
C PRO A 17 51.12 -16.06 -0.84
N ILE A 18 52.04 -16.79 -1.43
CA ILE A 18 52.85 -16.37 -2.59
C ILE A 18 52.03 -16.46 -3.89
N TYR A 19 51.04 -17.34 -3.92
CA TYR A 19 50.13 -17.54 -5.05
C TYR A 19 48.73 -17.87 -4.54
N ASP A 20 47.74 -17.04 -4.87
CA ASP A 20 46.35 -17.19 -4.45
C ASP A 20 45.42 -17.70 -5.56
N GLY A 21 45.97 -18.15 -6.70
CA GLY A 21 45.17 -18.71 -7.80
C GLY A 21 44.09 -17.77 -8.37
N HIS A 22 44.29 -16.47 -8.36
CA HIS A 22 43.34 -15.44 -8.73
C HIS A 22 42.14 -15.26 -7.77
N GLN A 23 42.19 -15.88 -6.60
CA GLN A 23 41.08 -15.80 -5.64
C GLN A 23 40.74 -14.36 -5.24
N ARG A 24 41.77 -13.50 -5.08
CA ARG A 24 41.54 -12.06 -4.81
C ARG A 24 40.78 -11.38 -5.92
N LYS A 25 41.13 -11.62 -7.17
CA LYS A 25 40.44 -11.05 -8.32
C LYS A 25 38.97 -11.50 -8.35
N LEU A 26 38.70 -12.78 -8.15
CA LEU A 26 37.35 -13.34 -8.08
C LEU A 26 36.55 -12.76 -6.91
N GLN A 27 37.16 -12.52 -5.75
CA GLN A 27 36.52 -11.88 -4.61
C GLN A 27 36.16 -10.43 -4.92
N TYR A 28 37.02 -9.63 -5.58
CA TYR A 28 36.73 -8.27 -6.01
C TYR A 28 35.60 -8.25 -7.04
N GLU A 29 35.61 -9.13 -8.03
CA GLU A 29 34.54 -9.25 -9.01
C GLU A 29 33.20 -9.60 -8.33
N ARG A 30 33.22 -10.55 -7.39
CA ARG A 30 32.03 -10.90 -6.59
C ARG A 30 31.49 -9.72 -5.78
N LEU A 31 32.37 -8.97 -5.12
CA LEU A 31 31.96 -7.77 -4.36
C LEU A 31 31.36 -6.71 -5.29
N ASN A 32 31.96 -6.49 -6.44
CA ASN A 32 31.44 -5.54 -7.41
C ASN A 32 30.04 -5.96 -7.94
N ILE A 33 29.85 -7.23 -8.25
CA ILE A 33 28.52 -7.78 -8.63
C ILE A 33 27.51 -7.61 -7.50
N LEU A 34 27.91 -7.88 -6.25
CA LEU A 34 27.03 -7.68 -5.09
C LEU A 34 26.65 -6.22 -4.89
N GLU A 35 27.58 -5.30 -5.10
CA GLU A 35 27.31 -3.86 -5.03
C GLU A 35 26.35 -3.43 -6.12
N GLN A 36 26.58 -3.83 -7.37
CA GLN A 36 25.66 -3.56 -8.48
C GLN A 36 24.26 -4.14 -8.22
N THR A 37 24.21 -5.38 -7.70
CA THR A 37 22.93 -6.00 -7.34
C THR A 37 22.16 -5.19 -6.30
N ARG A 38 22.86 -4.68 -5.28
CA ARG A 38 22.23 -3.80 -4.25
C ARG A 38 21.73 -2.49 -4.83
N ILE A 39 22.47 -1.90 -5.76
CA ILE A 39 22.05 -0.67 -6.46
C ILE A 39 20.76 -0.94 -7.25
N TYR A 40 20.74 -2.00 -8.07
CA TYR A 40 19.54 -2.36 -8.84
C TYR A 40 18.34 -2.70 -7.95
N GLN A 41 18.56 -3.40 -6.85
CA GLN A 41 17.49 -3.68 -5.88
C GLN A 41 16.93 -2.40 -5.27
N ARG A 42 17.80 -1.47 -4.86
CA ARG A 42 17.38 -0.17 -4.32
C ARG A 42 16.55 0.60 -5.36
N ASP A 43 17.04 0.68 -6.60
CA ASP A 43 16.38 1.41 -7.66
C ASP A 43 15.02 0.77 -8.02
N PHE A 44 14.95 -0.56 -8.01
CA PHE A 44 13.69 -1.30 -8.17
C PHE A 44 12.69 -0.97 -7.06
N TYR A 45 13.10 -1.03 -5.79
CA TYR A 45 12.20 -0.71 -4.67
C TYR A 45 11.78 0.76 -4.67
N THR A 46 12.67 1.66 -5.07
CA THR A 46 12.35 3.09 -5.23
C THR A 46 11.30 3.31 -6.31
N ALA A 47 11.47 2.68 -7.47
CA ALA A 47 10.50 2.75 -8.56
C ALA A 47 9.15 2.14 -8.14
N GLN A 48 9.16 1.00 -7.46
CA GLN A 48 7.95 0.35 -6.93
C GLN A 48 7.23 1.25 -5.93
N TYR A 49 7.95 1.90 -5.02
CA TYR A 49 7.39 2.86 -4.07
C TYR A 49 6.69 4.02 -4.78
N HIS A 50 7.35 4.65 -5.75
CA HIS A 50 6.77 5.75 -6.52
C HIS A 50 5.52 5.32 -7.30
N GLN A 51 5.58 4.15 -7.94
CA GLN A 51 4.43 3.62 -8.66
C GLN A 51 3.24 3.36 -7.72
N GLN A 52 3.48 2.75 -6.58
CA GLN A 52 2.43 2.41 -5.62
C GLN A 52 1.80 3.66 -4.97
N THR A 53 2.60 4.64 -4.61
CA THR A 53 2.08 5.91 -4.06
C THR A 53 1.29 6.70 -5.10
N ALA A 54 1.74 6.74 -6.36
CA ALA A 54 1.00 7.37 -7.45
C ALA A 54 -0.35 6.67 -7.71
N GLN A 55 -0.36 5.33 -7.69
CA GLN A 55 -1.59 4.53 -7.84
C GLN A 55 -2.58 4.79 -6.69
N LEU A 56 -2.11 4.84 -5.45
CA LEU A 56 -2.96 5.16 -4.29
C LEU A 56 -3.55 6.58 -4.37
N ALA A 57 -2.74 7.57 -4.81
CA ALA A 57 -3.21 8.93 -5.02
C ALA A 57 -4.31 9.00 -6.10
N GLN A 58 -4.13 8.29 -7.20
CA GLN A 58 -5.14 8.21 -8.26
C GLN A 58 -6.42 7.52 -7.77
N GLN A 59 -6.31 6.43 -7.02
CA GLN A 59 -7.46 5.76 -6.41
C GLN A 59 -8.21 6.67 -5.45
N LEU A 60 -7.50 7.46 -4.64
CA LEU A 60 -8.11 8.43 -3.72
C LEU A 60 -8.89 9.50 -4.49
N GLN A 61 -8.33 10.02 -5.57
CA GLN A 61 -9.02 10.99 -6.44
C GLN A 61 -10.30 10.40 -7.03
N THR A 62 -10.23 9.17 -7.56
CA THR A 62 -11.40 8.47 -8.13
C THR A 62 -12.48 8.25 -7.09
N ILE A 63 -12.12 7.82 -5.88
CA ILE A 63 -13.10 7.60 -4.80
C ILE A 63 -13.75 8.91 -4.36
N ASN A 64 -13.00 10.00 -4.26
CA ASN A 64 -13.55 11.32 -3.96
C ASN A 64 -14.56 11.77 -5.02
N GLN A 65 -14.25 11.53 -6.29
CA GLN A 65 -15.17 11.82 -7.38
C GLN A 65 -16.46 10.99 -7.26
N ILE A 66 -16.35 9.67 -7.04
CA ILE A 66 -17.51 8.79 -6.85
C ILE A 66 -18.37 9.24 -5.66
N ILE A 67 -17.76 9.61 -4.53
CA ILE A 67 -18.51 10.12 -3.37
C ILE A 67 -19.27 11.39 -3.72
N ASN A 68 -18.66 12.33 -4.43
CA ASN A 68 -19.30 13.58 -4.83
C ASN A 68 -20.47 13.32 -5.80
N GLU A 69 -20.25 12.51 -6.83
CA GLU A 69 -21.30 12.14 -7.81
C GLU A 69 -22.47 11.41 -7.13
N THR A 70 -22.17 10.47 -6.23
CA THR A 70 -23.22 9.72 -5.51
C THR A 70 -23.97 10.63 -4.52
N ASN A 71 -23.32 11.62 -3.91
CA ASN A 71 -23.99 12.62 -3.07
C ASN A 71 -24.98 13.47 -3.88
N GLU A 72 -24.63 13.88 -5.11
CA GLU A 72 -25.57 14.58 -5.99
C GLU A 72 -26.75 13.69 -6.39
N GLN A 73 -26.47 12.42 -6.73
CA GLN A 73 -27.54 11.44 -7.00
C GLN A 73 -28.44 11.24 -5.78
N LEU A 74 -27.88 11.19 -4.57
CA LEU A 74 -28.65 11.03 -3.33
C LEU A 74 -29.67 12.17 -3.13
N LYS A 75 -29.28 13.42 -3.41
CA LYS A 75 -30.19 14.57 -3.35
C LYS A 75 -31.36 14.40 -4.32
N TYR A 76 -31.07 13.97 -5.54
CA TYR A 76 -32.09 13.72 -6.56
C TYR A 76 -33.04 12.59 -6.14
N VAL A 77 -32.49 11.45 -5.69
CA VAL A 77 -33.28 10.29 -5.27
C VAL A 77 -34.13 10.62 -4.02
N HIS A 78 -33.59 11.41 -3.10
CA HIS A 78 -34.36 11.89 -1.94
C HIS A 78 -35.57 12.74 -2.36
N THR A 79 -35.38 13.65 -3.33
CA THR A 79 -36.47 14.46 -3.87
C THR A 79 -37.53 13.59 -4.56
N LEU A 80 -37.09 12.60 -5.36
CA LEU A 80 -37.98 11.65 -6.01
C LEU A 80 -38.78 10.80 -5.01
N MET A 81 -38.10 10.32 -3.95
CA MET A 81 -38.75 9.58 -2.86
C MET A 81 -39.83 10.42 -2.17
N ALA A 82 -39.54 11.68 -1.87
CA ALA A 82 -40.51 12.60 -1.25
C ALA A 82 -41.71 12.93 -2.17
N ALA A 83 -41.48 13.04 -3.48
CA ALA A 83 -42.54 13.20 -4.47
C ALA A 83 -43.41 11.96 -4.54
N ASN A 84 -42.81 10.76 -4.65
CA ASN A 84 -43.55 9.50 -4.68
C ASN A 84 -44.36 9.26 -3.41
N GLN A 85 -43.84 9.68 -2.24
CA GLN A 85 -44.59 9.61 -0.98
C GLN A 85 -45.88 10.44 -1.00
N LYS A 86 -45.83 11.65 -1.59
CA LYS A 86 -47.00 12.50 -1.73
C LYS A 86 -48.01 11.91 -2.73
N LEU A 87 -47.54 11.41 -3.88
CA LEU A 87 -48.37 10.79 -4.91
C LEU A 87 -49.01 9.48 -4.44
N LEU A 88 -48.33 8.73 -3.58
CA LEU A 88 -48.88 7.55 -2.93
C LEU A 88 -50.09 7.92 -2.03
N ALA A 89 -49.99 9.04 -1.31
CA ALA A 89 -51.05 9.53 -0.42
C ALA A 89 -52.31 9.98 -1.22
N THR A 90 -52.12 10.45 -2.45
CA THR A 90 -53.25 10.84 -3.37
C THR A 90 -53.76 9.66 -4.21
N GLY A 91 -53.06 8.51 -4.18
CA GLY A 91 -53.42 7.32 -4.98
C GLY A 91 -52.92 7.35 -6.43
N ASP A 92 -52.09 8.34 -6.79
CA ASP A 92 -51.58 8.53 -8.16
C ASP A 92 -50.41 7.62 -8.52
N VAL A 93 -49.80 6.96 -7.52
CA VAL A 93 -48.64 6.06 -7.68
C VAL A 93 -48.87 4.77 -6.91
N HIS A 94 -48.39 3.65 -7.44
CA HIS A 94 -48.45 2.37 -6.76
C HIS A 94 -47.41 2.27 -5.64
N ILE A 95 -47.72 1.55 -4.56
CA ILE A 95 -46.83 1.31 -3.46
C ILE A 95 -45.51 0.66 -3.91
N ALA A 96 -45.54 -0.13 -4.99
CA ALA A 96 -44.34 -0.74 -5.59
C ALA A 96 -43.32 0.30 -6.07
N ASP A 97 -43.79 1.39 -6.70
CA ASP A 97 -42.93 2.46 -7.20
C ASP A 97 -42.26 3.23 -6.04
N TYR A 98 -43.01 3.44 -4.96
CA TYR A 98 -42.43 4.05 -3.74
C TYR A 98 -41.39 3.15 -3.09
N ILE A 99 -41.59 1.84 -3.04
CA ILE A 99 -40.61 0.87 -2.52
C ILE A 99 -39.35 0.89 -3.38
N ILE A 100 -39.46 1.00 -4.71
CA ILE A 100 -38.30 1.14 -5.62
C ILE A 100 -37.54 2.42 -5.31
N ALA A 101 -38.20 3.55 -5.08
CA ALA A 101 -37.56 4.81 -4.72
C ALA A 101 -36.80 4.71 -3.40
N ILE A 102 -37.38 4.06 -2.37
CA ILE A 102 -36.70 3.79 -1.10
C ILE A 102 -35.45 2.93 -1.30
N ASN A 103 -35.56 1.85 -2.07
CA ASN A 103 -34.42 0.97 -2.34
C ASN A 103 -33.28 1.70 -3.05
N ASN A 104 -33.59 2.55 -4.02
CA ASN A 104 -32.61 3.38 -4.71
C ASN A 104 -31.91 4.35 -3.74
N TYR A 105 -32.63 4.95 -2.81
CA TYR A 105 -32.09 5.81 -1.78
C TYR A 105 -31.14 5.05 -0.84
N LEU A 106 -31.55 3.88 -0.35
CA LEU A 106 -30.74 3.03 0.52
C LEU A 106 -29.47 2.54 -0.18
N ASN A 107 -29.57 2.16 -1.44
CA ASN A 107 -28.44 1.74 -2.26
C ASN A 107 -27.43 2.89 -2.47
N ALA A 108 -27.90 4.11 -2.74
CA ALA A 108 -27.03 5.27 -2.86
C ALA A 108 -26.31 5.58 -1.53
N GLN A 109 -27.04 5.55 -0.40
CA GLN A 109 -26.42 5.72 0.93
C GLN A 109 -25.36 4.66 1.25
N ASN A 110 -25.66 3.40 0.93
CA ASN A 110 -24.72 2.29 1.15
C ASN A 110 -23.47 2.46 0.28
N THR A 111 -23.62 2.89 -0.98
CA THR A 111 -22.50 3.18 -1.88
C THR A 111 -21.59 4.28 -1.32
N ILE A 112 -22.15 5.38 -0.81
CA ILE A 112 -21.38 6.45 -0.17
C ILE A 112 -20.60 5.90 1.02
N THR A 113 -21.28 5.18 1.92
CA THR A 113 -20.67 4.62 3.13
C THR A 113 -19.50 3.70 2.79
N GLN A 114 -19.66 2.80 1.82
CA GLN A 114 -18.61 1.90 1.38
C GLN A 114 -17.41 2.66 0.78
N ASN A 115 -17.67 3.70 -0.02
CA ASN A 115 -16.59 4.50 -0.60
C ASN A 115 -15.86 5.37 0.44
N ILE A 116 -16.55 5.88 1.46
CA ILE A 116 -15.91 6.54 2.59
C ILE A 116 -14.97 5.58 3.34
N ILE A 117 -15.40 4.34 3.59
CA ILE A 117 -14.55 3.33 4.21
C ILE A 117 -13.29 3.06 3.36
N LYS A 118 -13.46 2.88 2.05
CA LYS A 118 -12.34 2.72 1.12
C LYS A 118 -11.41 3.93 1.11
N GLN A 119 -11.95 5.14 1.16
CA GLN A 119 -11.18 6.39 1.27
C GLN A 119 -10.26 6.36 2.51
N PHE A 120 -10.79 6.03 3.67
CA PHE A 120 -10.00 5.90 4.90
C PHE A 120 -8.93 4.81 4.80
N GLN A 121 -9.24 3.67 4.19
CA GLN A 121 -8.27 2.59 3.97
C GLN A 121 -7.10 3.05 3.09
N ILE A 122 -7.37 3.79 2.00
CA ILE A 122 -6.33 4.32 1.12
C ILE A 122 -5.48 5.36 1.85
N ILE A 123 -6.10 6.28 2.59
CA ILE A 123 -5.38 7.27 3.40
C ILE A 123 -4.47 6.58 4.43
N ALA A 124 -4.95 5.53 5.08
CA ALA A 124 -4.14 4.74 6.01
C ALA A 124 -2.95 4.07 5.31
N GLN A 125 -3.14 3.53 4.10
CA GLN A 125 -2.07 2.95 3.30
C GLN A 125 -1.03 4.01 2.88
N ILE A 126 -1.46 5.18 2.41
CA ILE A 126 -0.55 6.29 2.07
C ILE A 126 0.26 6.71 3.29
N ASN A 127 -0.37 6.85 4.45
CA ASN A 127 0.31 7.22 5.69
C ASN A 127 1.30 6.15 6.16
N TYR A 128 1.00 4.87 5.94
CA TYR A 128 1.93 3.79 6.24
C TYR A 128 3.20 3.87 5.39
N TRP A 129 3.07 4.15 4.10
CA TRP A 129 4.20 4.28 3.19
C TRP A 129 5.03 5.54 3.45
N ASN A 130 4.42 6.65 3.87
CA ASN A 130 5.11 7.90 4.17
C ASN A 130 5.89 7.89 5.50
N LYS A 131 5.64 6.93 6.39
CA LYS A 131 6.35 6.80 7.68
C LYS A 131 7.59 5.91 7.60
N ARG A 132 7.89 5.29 6.49
CA ARG A 132 9.07 4.46 6.24
C ARG A 132 10.13 5.19 5.44
#